data_7db3d3df218d1b59ed66f88020cedf48
#
_entry.id   7db3d3df218d1b59ed66f88020cedf48
#
_cell.length_a   1.000
_cell.length_b   1.000
_cell.length_c   1.000
_cell.angle_alpha   90.00
_cell.angle_beta   90.00
_cell.angle_gamma   90.00
#
_symmetry.space_group_name_H-M   'P 1'
#
loop_
_entity.id
_entity.type
_entity.pdbx_description
1 polymer ?
#
loop_
_entity_poly.entity_id
_entity_poly.type
_entity_poly.pdbx_seq_one_letter_code
_entity_poly.pdbx_strand_id
1 'polypeptide(L)'
;MIASGPDLLRLVVLPVFAWAAWRDINTRRLPNKLWPPLVAVGVVALAWDAIQLSSFGTVEGRFFLVQVGVSLLFIAPLGYAFWWLGGFGGADAKALITLAVLLPTFPSYSLGGLSLPLVETPIGVFSLTVLTDTVLLAAVAPLLLGLGNLVRGSIEPKAMFFARPVSVDSLPDRHGKLFETPDGVARGLDLDALRMYLRWRGTTLAALQDDPQSHRDPSNVEATHDPTDGGTHVGPRTDGGVAQSAAESAADFDDPWAAERFFEE
;
A
#
# COMPACT_ATOMS: atom_id res chain seq x y z
N MET A 1 -37.97 6.76 -7.50
CA MET A 1 -36.69 7.53 -7.59
C MET A 1 -35.56 6.54 -7.35
N ILE A 2 -34.45 6.67 -8.09
CA ILE A 2 -33.31 5.73 -7.96
C ILE A 2 -32.53 6.04 -6.67
N ALA A 3 -32.40 7.29 -6.26
CA ALA A 3 -31.73 7.75 -5.07
C ALA A 3 -32.13 9.20 -4.73
N SER A 4 -31.73 9.66 -3.54
CA SER A 4 -31.82 11.08 -3.18
C SER A 4 -30.82 11.92 -4.00
N GLY A 5 -30.99 13.25 -4.06
CA GLY A 5 -30.03 14.13 -4.73
C GLY A 5 -28.61 14.04 -4.14
N PRO A 6 -28.43 14.12 -2.80
CA PRO A 6 -27.15 13.92 -2.13
C PRO A 6 -26.51 12.56 -2.43
N ASP A 7 -27.31 11.48 -2.46
CA ASP A 7 -26.78 10.14 -2.75
C ASP A 7 -26.32 10.00 -4.19
N LEU A 8 -27.01 10.63 -5.15
CA LEU A 8 -26.54 10.69 -6.54
C LEU A 8 -25.21 11.42 -6.66
N LEU A 9 -25.00 12.49 -5.90
CA LEU A 9 -23.72 13.21 -5.82
C LEU A 9 -22.62 12.29 -5.28
N ARG A 10 -22.91 11.47 -4.29
CA ARG A 10 -21.95 10.53 -3.70
C ARG A 10 -21.53 9.44 -4.66
N LEU A 11 -22.31 9.09 -5.69
CA LEU A 11 -21.91 8.11 -6.70
C LEU A 11 -20.62 8.46 -7.44
N VAL A 12 -20.23 9.74 -7.47
CA VAL A 12 -18.95 10.18 -8.06
C VAL A 12 -17.73 9.50 -7.41
N VAL A 13 -17.89 9.07 -6.15
CA VAL A 13 -16.84 8.34 -5.42
C VAL A 13 -16.42 7.07 -6.15
N LEU A 14 -17.37 6.31 -6.68
CA LEU A 14 -17.10 5.00 -7.28
C LEU A 14 -16.13 5.09 -8.46
N PRO A 15 -16.38 5.85 -9.53
CA PRO A 15 -15.46 5.94 -10.66
C PRO A 15 -14.14 6.62 -10.28
N VAL A 16 -14.16 7.60 -9.37
CA VAL A 16 -12.94 8.31 -8.95
C VAL A 16 -12.04 7.40 -8.12
N PHE A 17 -12.59 6.65 -7.17
CA PHE A 17 -11.80 5.70 -6.38
C PHE A 17 -11.37 4.48 -7.20
N ALA A 18 -12.18 4.01 -8.15
CA ALA A 18 -11.76 2.98 -9.10
C ALA A 18 -10.56 3.43 -9.94
N TRP A 19 -10.60 4.67 -10.45
CA TRP A 19 -9.47 5.26 -11.16
C TRP A 19 -8.25 5.44 -10.24
N ALA A 20 -8.45 5.92 -9.01
CA ALA A 20 -7.38 6.09 -8.03
C ALA A 20 -6.71 4.76 -7.71
N ALA A 21 -7.49 3.70 -7.47
CA ALA A 21 -6.97 2.36 -7.23
C ALA A 21 -6.18 1.82 -8.43
N TRP A 22 -6.72 1.98 -9.65
CA TRP A 22 -6.01 1.59 -10.87
C TRP A 22 -4.70 2.35 -11.03
N ARG A 23 -4.71 3.65 -10.79
CA ARG A 23 -3.51 4.49 -10.85
C ARG A 23 -2.50 4.10 -9.78
N ASP A 24 -2.94 3.87 -8.54
CA ASP A 24 -2.06 3.48 -7.44
C ASP A 24 -1.35 2.14 -7.70
N ILE A 25 -2.07 1.15 -8.26
CA ILE A 25 -1.49 -0.13 -8.67
C ILE A 25 -0.37 0.06 -9.71
N ASN A 26 -0.54 1.02 -10.63
CA ASN A 26 0.41 1.21 -11.72
C ASN A 26 1.57 2.15 -11.37
N THR A 27 1.31 3.21 -10.58
CA THR A 27 2.29 4.28 -10.36
C THR A 27 2.67 4.48 -8.90
N ARG A 28 1.96 3.85 -7.95
CA ARG A 28 2.15 4.06 -6.51
C ARG A 28 2.06 5.53 -6.07
N ARG A 29 1.48 6.39 -6.91
CA ARG A 29 1.37 7.83 -6.68
C ARG A 29 0.00 8.36 -7.02
N LEU A 30 -0.67 8.96 -6.04
CA LEU A 30 -1.92 9.68 -6.23
C LEU A 30 -1.71 11.19 -6.13
N PRO A 31 -2.20 11.98 -7.11
CA PRO A 31 -2.05 13.42 -7.09
C PRO A 31 -2.83 14.04 -5.93
N ASN A 32 -2.22 14.95 -5.19
CA ASN A 32 -2.87 15.64 -4.08
C ASN A 32 -4.11 16.44 -4.51
N LYS A 33 -4.17 16.87 -5.77
CA LYS A 33 -5.30 17.61 -6.37
C LYS A 33 -6.59 16.79 -6.47
N LEU A 34 -6.54 15.48 -6.27
CA LEU A 34 -7.70 14.59 -6.26
C LEU A 34 -8.64 14.83 -5.08
N TRP A 35 -8.07 15.11 -3.90
CA TRP A 35 -8.80 15.10 -2.63
C TRP A 35 -9.70 16.33 -2.41
N PRO A 36 -9.26 17.59 -2.66
CA PRO A 36 -10.06 18.76 -2.39
C PRO A 36 -11.43 18.80 -3.09
N PRO A 37 -11.56 18.46 -4.39
CA PRO A 37 -12.86 18.44 -5.05
C PRO A 37 -13.78 17.35 -4.49
N LEU A 38 -13.26 16.19 -4.08
CA LEU A 38 -14.06 15.13 -3.46
C LEU A 38 -14.58 15.56 -2.08
N VAL A 39 -13.74 16.20 -1.28
CA VAL A 39 -14.16 16.78 0.01
C VAL A 39 -15.23 17.83 -0.22
N ALA A 40 -15.09 18.71 -1.21
CA ALA A 40 -16.09 19.71 -1.55
C ALA A 40 -17.44 19.08 -1.94
N VAL A 41 -17.43 18.02 -2.76
CA VAL A 41 -18.63 17.23 -3.06
C VAL A 41 -19.26 16.66 -1.79
N GLY A 42 -18.44 16.10 -0.88
CA GLY A 42 -18.91 15.59 0.40
C GLY A 42 -19.58 16.66 1.27
N VAL A 43 -18.95 17.82 1.39
CA VAL A 43 -19.52 18.96 2.16
C VAL A 43 -20.84 19.42 1.56
N VAL A 44 -20.94 19.52 0.22
CA VAL A 44 -22.18 19.90 -0.47
C VAL A 44 -23.28 18.85 -0.22
N ALA A 45 -22.95 17.56 -0.34
CA ALA A 45 -23.91 16.48 -0.07
C ALA A 45 -24.40 16.50 1.37
N LEU A 46 -23.50 16.68 2.36
CA LEU A 46 -23.87 16.79 3.78
C LEU A 46 -24.74 18.03 4.07
N ALA A 47 -24.40 19.17 3.49
CA ALA A 47 -25.20 20.38 3.65
C ALA A 47 -26.61 20.16 3.05
N TRP A 48 -26.69 19.47 1.93
CA TRP A 48 -27.98 19.15 1.29
C TRP A 48 -28.79 18.20 2.15
N ASP A 49 -28.21 17.11 2.70
CA ASP A 49 -28.90 16.23 3.66
C ASP A 49 -29.41 16.99 4.87
N ALA A 50 -28.57 17.87 5.45
CA ALA A 50 -28.95 18.67 6.61
C ALA A 50 -30.13 19.61 6.33
N ILE A 51 -30.21 20.16 5.10
CA ILE A 51 -31.33 21.02 4.69
C ILE A 51 -32.62 20.21 4.47
N GLN A 52 -32.52 18.95 4.05
CA GLN A 52 -33.70 18.09 3.86
C GLN A 52 -34.28 17.56 5.17
N LEU A 53 -33.53 17.59 6.26
CA LEU A 53 -34.05 17.22 7.59
C LEU A 53 -35.11 18.19 8.06
N SER A 54 -36.24 17.65 8.50
CA SER A 54 -37.35 18.45 9.04
C SER A 54 -36.96 19.17 10.34
N SER A 55 -36.15 18.54 11.17
CA SER A 55 -35.58 19.11 12.41
C SER A 55 -34.48 18.21 12.98
N PHE A 56 -33.43 18.81 13.52
CA PHE A 56 -32.40 18.08 14.29
C PHE A 56 -32.90 17.52 15.62
N GLY A 57 -34.08 17.95 16.10
CA GLY A 57 -34.70 17.43 17.31
C GLY A 57 -35.43 16.08 17.12
N THR A 58 -35.69 15.68 15.88
CA THR A 58 -36.31 14.39 15.55
C THR A 58 -35.34 13.24 15.77
N VAL A 59 -35.85 12.02 15.81
CA VAL A 59 -35.04 10.81 15.94
C VAL A 59 -34.07 10.70 14.76
N GLU A 60 -34.52 10.95 13.54
CA GLU A 60 -33.70 10.97 12.33
C GLU A 60 -32.61 12.02 12.40
N GLY A 61 -32.92 13.26 12.80
CA GLY A 61 -31.96 14.33 12.94
C GLY A 61 -30.90 14.03 13.99
N ARG A 62 -31.25 13.36 15.09
CA ARG A 62 -30.28 12.91 16.10
C ARG A 62 -29.36 11.82 15.57
N PHE A 63 -29.87 10.84 14.82
CA PHE A 63 -29.07 9.81 14.21
C PHE A 63 -28.10 10.43 13.16
N PHE A 64 -28.57 11.35 12.34
CA PHE A 64 -27.74 12.08 11.40
C PHE A 64 -26.58 12.80 12.12
N LEU A 65 -26.87 13.52 13.22
CA LEU A 65 -25.83 14.20 13.99
C LEU A 65 -24.81 13.22 14.60
N VAL A 66 -25.26 12.07 15.10
CA VAL A 66 -24.36 11.03 15.62
C VAL A 66 -23.49 10.45 14.50
N GLN A 67 -24.07 10.11 13.35
CA GLN A 67 -23.36 9.55 12.20
C GLN A 67 -22.31 10.52 11.68
N VAL A 68 -22.69 11.78 11.46
CA VAL A 68 -21.75 12.84 11.03
C VAL A 68 -20.69 13.11 12.10
N GLY A 69 -21.12 13.19 13.37
CA GLY A 69 -20.19 13.39 14.49
C GLY A 69 -19.14 12.28 14.60
N VAL A 70 -19.56 11.02 14.59
CA VAL A 70 -18.62 9.88 14.62
C VAL A 70 -17.73 9.88 13.39
N SER A 71 -18.27 10.12 12.21
CA SER A 71 -17.49 10.12 10.98
C SER A 71 -16.41 11.22 10.98
N LEU A 72 -16.77 12.44 11.33
CA LEU A 72 -15.87 13.58 11.26
C LEU A 72 -14.94 13.72 12.48
N LEU A 73 -15.44 13.36 13.69
CA LEU A 73 -14.70 13.56 14.94
C LEU A 73 -13.95 12.30 15.38
N PHE A 74 -14.24 11.14 14.82
CA PHE A 74 -13.56 9.90 15.14
C PHE A 74 -12.86 9.30 13.91
N ILE A 75 -13.58 9.02 12.81
CA ILE A 75 -12.99 8.35 11.64
C ILE A 75 -11.97 9.23 10.92
N ALA A 76 -12.25 10.51 10.71
CA ALA A 76 -11.30 11.39 10.04
C ALA A 76 -10.02 11.61 10.89
N PRO A 77 -10.06 11.91 12.20
CA PRO A 77 -8.88 11.94 13.05
C PRO A 77 -8.15 10.60 13.14
N LEU A 78 -8.88 9.47 13.12
CA LEU A 78 -8.27 8.13 13.10
C LEU A 78 -7.42 7.93 11.85
N GLY A 79 -7.89 8.36 10.67
CA GLY A 79 -7.12 8.33 9.43
C GLY A 79 -5.81 9.14 9.54
N TYR A 80 -5.88 10.32 10.15
CA TYR A 80 -4.70 11.13 10.42
C TYR A 80 -3.75 10.44 11.44
N ALA A 81 -4.30 9.86 12.50
CA ALA A 81 -3.52 9.17 13.51
C ALA A 81 -2.77 7.95 12.95
N PHE A 82 -3.41 7.15 12.10
CA PHE A 82 -2.75 6.04 11.42
C PHE A 82 -1.62 6.49 10.49
N TRP A 83 -1.78 7.60 9.80
CA TRP A 83 -0.69 8.18 9.03
C TRP A 83 0.45 8.67 9.92
N TRP A 84 0.15 9.35 11.01
CA TRP A 84 1.15 9.85 11.94
C TRP A 84 1.94 8.72 12.62
N LEU A 85 1.29 7.60 12.92
CA LEU A 85 1.92 6.39 13.48
C LEU A 85 2.65 5.54 12.42
N GLY A 86 2.63 5.92 11.14
CA GLY A 86 3.24 5.18 10.06
C GLY A 86 2.46 3.92 9.61
N GLY A 87 1.23 3.74 10.09
CA GLY A 87 0.37 2.60 9.71
C GLY A 87 -0.31 2.78 8.34
N PHE A 88 -0.52 4.02 7.91
CA PHE A 88 -1.11 4.35 6.61
C PHE A 88 -0.16 5.17 5.76
N GLY A 89 -0.17 4.92 4.46
CA GLY A 89 0.37 5.84 3.47
C GLY A 89 -0.39 7.17 3.44
N GLY A 90 0.27 8.24 2.99
CA GLY A 90 -0.38 9.56 2.93
C GLY A 90 -1.61 9.59 2.01
N ALA A 91 -1.68 8.73 1.00
CA ALA A 91 -2.85 8.57 0.12
C ALA A 91 -4.00 7.88 0.84
N ASP A 92 -3.73 6.81 1.61
CA ASP A 92 -4.73 6.04 2.34
C ASP A 92 -5.41 6.88 3.43
N ALA A 93 -4.61 7.65 4.17
CA ALA A 93 -5.13 8.59 5.17
C ALA A 93 -6.08 9.63 4.54
N LYS A 94 -5.67 10.22 3.40
CA LYS A 94 -6.51 11.19 2.67
C LYS A 94 -7.77 10.55 2.12
N ALA A 95 -7.68 9.30 1.63
CA ALA A 95 -8.84 8.54 1.20
C ALA A 95 -9.84 8.34 2.33
N LEU A 96 -9.38 7.88 3.50
CA LEU A 96 -10.24 7.67 4.66
C LEU A 96 -10.87 8.97 5.17
N ILE A 97 -10.09 10.06 5.27
CA ILE A 97 -10.60 11.39 5.66
C ILE A 97 -11.65 11.88 4.65
N THR A 98 -11.40 11.70 3.35
CA THR A 98 -12.34 12.09 2.30
C THR A 98 -13.63 11.27 2.37
N LEU A 99 -13.54 9.95 2.59
CA LEU A 99 -14.69 9.07 2.78
C LEU A 99 -15.48 9.42 4.05
N ALA A 100 -14.81 9.82 5.12
CA ALA A 100 -15.47 10.28 6.33
C ALA A 100 -16.35 11.53 6.09
N VAL A 101 -15.95 12.41 5.19
CA VAL A 101 -16.75 13.58 4.79
C VAL A 101 -17.87 13.20 3.81
N LEU A 102 -17.57 12.35 2.83
CA LEU A 102 -18.50 11.96 1.77
C LEU A 102 -19.61 11.02 2.25
N LEU A 103 -19.28 10.08 3.11
CA LEU A 103 -20.10 8.92 3.44
C LEU A 103 -20.29 8.72 4.97
N PRO A 104 -20.68 9.75 5.73
CA PRO A 104 -20.98 9.56 7.15
C PRO A 104 -22.26 8.75 7.36
N THR A 105 -23.27 8.96 6.50
CA THR A 105 -24.56 8.27 6.50
C THR A 105 -24.59 7.18 5.44
N PHE A 106 -25.48 6.19 5.61
CA PHE A 106 -25.71 5.19 4.58
C PHE A 106 -26.41 5.83 3.37
N PRO A 107 -25.80 5.81 2.19
CA PRO A 107 -26.50 6.22 0.97
C PRO A 107 -27.52 5.14 0.58
N SER A 108 -28.62 5.53 -0.04
CA SER A 108 -29.66 4.58 -0.45
C SER A 108 -29.92 4.65 -1.95
N TYR A 109 -29.76 3.51 -2.62
CA TYR A 109 -29.94 3.37 -4.07
C TYR A 109 -30.94 2.26 -4.37
N SER A 110 -32.01 2.56 -5.11
CA SER A 110 -33.03 1.59 -5.51
C SER A 110 -32.90 1.26 -6.99
N LEU A 111 -32.56 0.01 -7.29
CA LEU A 111 -32.37 -0.50 -8.66
C LEU A 111 -33.26 -1.74 -8.88
N GLY A 112 -34.36 -1.60 -9.64
CA GLY A 112 -35.18 -2.73 -10.02
C GLY A 112 -35.76 -3.56 -8.86
N GLY A 113 -36.08 -2.92 -7.72
CA GLY A 113 -36.57 -3.60 -6.53
C GLY A 113 -35.48 -4.04 -5.53
N LEU A 114 -34.22 -3.82 -5.84
CA LEU A 114 -33.07 -4.02 -4.96
C LEU A 114 -32.68 -2.69 -4.33
N SER A 115 -32.53 -2.64 -2.99
CA SER A 115 -31.95 -1.50 -2.28
C SER A 115 -30.48 -1.76 -1.96
N LEU A 116 -29.61 -0.79 -2.26
CA LEU A 116 -28.19 -0.82 -1.98
C LEU A 116 -27.82 0.35 -1.04
N PRO A 117 -26.95 0.13 -0.03
CA PRO A 117 -26.35 -1.16 0.35
C PRO A 117 -27.40 -2.17 0.85
N LEU A 118 -27.10 -3.48 0.74
CA LEU A 118 -28.03 -4.55 1.12
C LEU A 118 -28.39 -4.58 2.61
N VAL A 119 -27.51 -4.03 3.43
CA VAL A 119 -27.68 -3.95 4.88
C VAL A 119 -27.49 -2.49 5.29
N GLU A 120 -28.52 -1.94 5.89
CA GLU A 120 -28.49 -0.60 6.48
C GLU A 120 -28.72 -0.71 7.98
N THR A 121 -28.00 0.10 8.74
CA THR A 121 -28.23 0.21 10.18
C THR A 121 -28.60 1.64 10.52
N PRO A 122 -29.69 1.90 11.22
CA PRO A 122 -30.16 3.26 11.54
C PRO A 122 -29.11 4.10 12.31
N ILE A 123 -28.30 3.43 13.14
CA ILE A 123 -27.25 4.07 13.96
C ILE A 123 -25.88 3.94 13.25
N GLY A 124 -25.78 3.14 12.19
CA GLY A 124 -24.54 2.82 11.53
C GLY A 124 -23.91 4.04 10.85
N VAL A 125 -22.59 4.14 10.96
CA VAL A 125 -21.76 5.13 10.25
C VAL A 125 -21.15 4.45 9.03
N PHE A 126 -21.52 4.89 7.82
CA PHE A 126 -21.12 4.17 6.61
C PHE A 126 -19.61 4.24 6.34
N SER A 127 -18.96 5.36 6.67
CA SER A 127 -17.49 5.46 6.61
C SER A 127 -16.79 4.47 7.54
N LEU A 128 -17.37 4.14 8.70
CA LEU A 128 -16.84 3.10 9.59
C LEU A 128 -17.04 1.71 8.97
N THR A 129 -18.18 1.45 8.34
CA THR A 129 -18.41 0.20 7.60
C THR A 129 -17.38 0.03 6.50
N VAL A 130 -17.15 1.06 5.67
CA VAL A 130 -16.13 1.02 4.62
C VAL A 130 -14.73 0.76 5.19
N LEU A 131 -14.38 1.41 6.30
CA LEU A 131 -13.10 1.14 6.97
C LEU A 131 -13.00 -0.31 7.45
N THR A 132 -14.05 -0.82 8.11
CA THR A 132 -14.08 -2.20 8.61
C THR A 132 -13.96 -3.22 7.47
N ASP A 133 -14.72 -3.04 6.40
CA ASP A 133 -14.68 -3.91 5.23
C ASP A 133 -13.31 -3.87 4.55
N THR A 134 -12.70 -2.68 4.48
CA THR A 134 -11.33 -2.52 3.94
C THR A 134 -10.32 -3.29 4.78
N VAL A 135 -10.39 -3.20 6.11
CA VAL A 135 -9.49 -3.94 7.01
C VAL A 135 -9.71 -5.45 6.89
N LEU A 136 -10.96 -5.90 6.82
CA LEU A 136 -11.28 -7.32 6.63
C LEU A 136 -10.75 -7.84 5.28
N LEU A 137 -10.93 -7.10 4.20
CA LEU A 137 -10.40 -7.46 2.89
C LEU A 137 -8.87 -7.45 2.86
N ALA A 138 -8.26 -6.46 3.50
CA ALA A 138 -6.80 -6.40 3.62
C ALA A 138 -6.23 -7.59 4.40
N ALA A 139 -6.93 -8.10 5.40
CA ALA A 139 -6.53 -9.28 6.15
C ALA A 139 -6.57 -10.58 5.32
N VAL A 140 -7.33 -10.62 4.23
CA VAL A 140 -7.38 -11.79 3.33
C VAL A 140 -6.03 -12.03 2.65
N ALA A 141 -5.30 -10.99 2.28
CA ALA A 141 -4.01 -11.13 1.58
C ALA A 141 -2.96 -11.91 2.38
N PRO A 142 -2.64 -11.57 3.65
CA PRO A 142 -1.73 -12.38 4.47
C PRO A 142 -2.25 -13.79 4.73
N LEU A 143 -3.57 -13.99 4.88
CA LEU A 143 -4.15 -15.33 5.05
C LEU A 143 -3.94 -16.20 3.80
N LEU A 144 -4.19 -15.65 2.61
CA LEU A 144 -3.93 -16.34 1.34
C LEU A 144 -2.44 -16.63 1.14
N LEU A 145 -1.58 -15.70 1.55
CA LEU A 145 -0.13 -15.91 1.51
C LEU A 145 0.30 -17.03 2.45
N GLY A 146 -0.19 -17.03 3.68
CA GLY A 146 0.07 -18.10 4.67
C GLY A 146 -0.41 -19.46 4.20
N LEU A 147 -1.63 -19.54 3.65
CA LEU A 147 -2.17 -20.77 3.06
C LEU A 147 -1.31 -21.23 1.88
N GLY A 148 -0.90 -20.32 1.00
CA GLY A 148 -0.02 -20.63 -0.13
C GLY A 148 1.34 -21.16 0.30
N ASN A 149 1.93 -20.63 1.38
CA ASN A 149 3.17 -21.13 1.96
C ASN A 149 2.98 -22.50 2.62
N LEU A 150 1.87 -22.71 3.32
CA LEU A 150 1.51 -23.99 3.93
C LEU A 150 1.41 -25.10 2.86
N VAL A 151 0.70 -24.84 1.77
CA VAL A 151 0.56 -25.81 0.64
C VAL A 151 1.92 -26.13 0.01
N ARG A 152 2.87 -25.20 0.01
CA ARG A 152 4.23 -25.41 -0.50
C ARG A 152 5.18 -26.05 0.51
N GLY A 153 4.70 -26.35 1.71
CA GLY A 153 5.54 -26.93 2.79
C GLY A 153 6.50 -25.93 3.44
N SER A 154 6.34 -24.64 3.16
CA SER A 154 7.17 -23.56 3.74
C SER A 154 6.52 -23.04 5.02
N ILE A 155 6.67 -23.82 6.11
CA ILE A 155 6.05 -23.49 7.40
C ILE A 155 7.07 -22.74 8.25
N GLU A 156 7.08 -21.43 8.15
CA GLU A 156 7.87 -20.56 9.01
C GLU A 156 6.96 -19.56 9.73
N PRO A 157 6.57 -19.84 11.00
CA PRO A 157 5.53 -19.09 11.71
C PRO A 157 5.76 -17.58 11.76
N LYS A 158 7.03 -17.13 11.77
CA LYS A 158 7.41 -15.72 11.83
C LYS A 158 7.24 -14.97 10.51
N ALA A 159 7.28 -15.68 9.39
CA ALA A 159 7.32 -15.06 8.06
C ALA A 159 6.18 -15.50 7.13
N MET A 160 5.54 -16.65 7.38
CA MET A 160 4.61 -17.27 6.43
C MET A 160 3.41 -16.39 6.01
N PHE A 161 3.00 -15.44 6.84
CA PHE A 161 1.91 -14.50 6.54
C PHE A 161 2.36 -13.20 5.87
N PHE A 162 3.67 -12.93 5.81
CA PHE A 162 4.22 -11.67 5.34
C PHE A 162 5.20 -11.83 4.17
N ALA A 163 5.79 -13.02 4.02
CA ALA A 163 6.81 -13.27 3.03
C ALA A 163 6.60 -14.60 2.32
N ARG A 164 7.02 -14.66 1.07
CA ARG A 164 7.11 -15.89 0.29
C ARG A 164 8.58 -16.27 0.16
N PRO A 165 8.98 -17.50 0.54
CA PRO A 165 10.34 -17.95 0.33
C PRO A 165 10.64 -18.03 -1.17
N VAL A 166 11.78 -17.52 -1.55
CA VAL A 166 12.31 -17.55 -2.92
C VAL A 166 13.67 -18.23 -2.85
N SER A 167 13.95 -19.14 -3.80
CA SER A 167 15.28 -19.74 -3.89
C SER A 167 16.29 -18.70 -4.36
N VAL A 168 17.51 -18.75 -3.82
CA VAL A 168 18.58 -17.80 -4.16
C VAL A 168 18.92 -17.85 -5.65
N ASP A 169 18.87 -19.04 -6.25
CA ASP A 169 19.12 -19.25 -7.68
C ASP A 169 18.12 -18.49 -8.58
N SER A 170 16.89 -18.29 -8.09
CA SER A 170 15.84 -17.62 -8.84
C SER A 170 15.73 -16.12 -8.53
N LEU A 171 16.59 -15.58 -7.67
CA LEU A 171 16.53 -14.15 -7.28
C LEU A 171 16.64 -13.19 -8.50
N PRO A 172 17.54 -13.38 -9.48
CA PRO A 172 17.64 -12.50 -10.64
C PRO A 172 16.37 -12.47 -11.49
N ASP A 173 15.57 -13.55 -11.48
CA ASP A 173 14.38 -13.71 -12.31
C ASP A 173 13.06 -13.48 -11.55
N ARG A 174 13.11 -13.49 -10.22
CA ARG A 174 11.92 -13.41 -9.36
C ARG A 174 12.03 -12.30 -8.34
N HIS A 175 11.89 -11.14 -8.81
CA HIS A 175 11.99 -9.96 -7.97
C HIS A 175 10.63 -9.29 -7.79
N GLY A 176 10.45 -8.63 -6.68
CA GLY A 176 9.26 -7.85 -6.35
C GLY A 176 9.24 -6.51 -7.08
N LYS A 177 8.17 -5.79 -6.96
CA LYS A 177 8.09 -4.39 -7.40
C LYS A 177 8.75 -3.51 -6.35
N LEU A 178 9.89 -2.92 -6.65
CA LEU A 178 10.65 -2.14 -5.69
C LEU A 178 10.66 -0.64 -5.97
N PHE A 179 10.74 -0.22 -7.24
CA PHE A 179 10.90 1.18 -7.57
C PHE A 179 10.00 1.63 -8.71
N GLU A 180 9.60 2.90 -8.66
CA GLU A 180 8.97 3.60 -9.77
C GLU A 180 10.03 4.08 -10.75
N THR A 181 9.81 3.82 -12.02
CA THR A 181 10.50 4.48 -13.12
C THR A 181 9.56 5.52 -13.76
N PRO A 182 10.06 6.44 -14.60
CA PRO A 182 9.21 7.35 -15.37
C PRO A 182 8.12 6.63 -16.17
N ASP A 183 8.34 5.37 -16.54
CA ASP A 183 7.42 4.52 -17.31
C ASP A 183 6.49 3.67 -16.42
N GLY A 184 6.55 3.83 -15.11
CA GLY A 184 5.76 3.09 -14.13
C GLY A 184 6.58 2.30 -13.11
N VAL A 185 5.94 1.37 -12.40
CA VAL A 185 6.63 0.52 -11.42
C VAL A 185 7.43 -0.56 -12.13
N ALA A 186 8.74 -0.56 -11.96
CA ALA A 186 9.60 -1.61 -12.47
C ALA A 186 9.16 -2.98 -11.91
N ARG A 187 9.02 -3.96 -12.79
CA ARG A 187 8.85 -5.35 -12.36
C ARG A 187 10.22 -5.89 -12.05
N GLY A 188 10.49 -6.02 -10.78
CA GLY A 188 11.71 -6.69 -10.41
C GLY A 188 12.34 -6.09 -9.17
N LEU A 189 13.19 -6.88 -8.50
CA LEU A 189 14.17 -6.36 -7.57
C LEU A 189 15.13 -5.54 -8.43
N ASP A 190 15.27 -4.26 -8.12
CA ASP A 190 16.32 -3.50 -8.75
C ASP A 190 17.64 -4.22 -8.46
N LEU A 191 18.37 -4.54 -9.51
CA LEU A 191 19.67 -5.18 -9.37
C LEU A 191 20.61 -4.33 -8.50
N ASP A 192 20.41 -3.03 -8.48
CA ASP A 192 21.18 -2.13 -7.65
C ASP A 192 20.81 -2.27 -6.16
N ALA A 193 19.54 -2.45 -5.83
CA ALA A 193 19.14 -2.76 -4.46
C ALA A 193 19.70 -4.10 -3.97
N LEU A 194 19.74 -5.12 -4.85
CA LEU A 194 20.39 -6.39 -4.53
C LEU A 194 21.88 -6.21 -4.33
N ARG A 195 22.56 -5.46 -5.19
CA ARG A 195 23.98 -5.12 -5.04
C ARG A 195 24.26 -4.38 -3.75
N MET A 196 23.45 -3.37 -3.41
CA MET A 196 23.55 -2.63 -2.15
C MET A 196 23.44 -3.57 -0.95
N TYR A 197 22.46 -4.49 -0.94
CA TYR A 197 22.30 -5.47 0.11
C TYR A 197 23.53 -6.39 0.23
N LEU A 198 24.03 -6.92 -0.90
CA LEU A 198 25.19 -7.81 -0.92
C LEU A 198 26.46 -7.08 -0.43
N ARG A 199 26.67 -5.81 -0.85
CA ARG A 199 27.75 -4.96 -0.34
C ARG A 199 27.65 -4.77 1.17
N TRP A 200 26.48 -4.40 1.65
CA TRP A 200 26.25 -4.20 3.07
C TRP A 200 26.48 -5.47 3.89
N ARG A 201 26.10 -6.63 3.34
CA ARG A 201 26.31 -7.93 3.97
C ARG A 201 27.74 -8.45 3.79
N GLY A 202 28.60 -7.77 3.05
CA GLY A 202 29.95 -8.24 2.80
C GLY A 202 30.01 -9.57 2.03
N THR A 203 29.03 -9.84 1.15
CA THR A 203 28.92 -11.09 0.40
C THR A 203 28.63 -10.84 -1.09
N THR A 204 28.64 -11.91 -1.88
CA THR A 204 28.25 -11.90 -3.28
C THR A 204 27.08 -12.85 -3.51
N LEU A 205 26.36 -12.71 -4.62
CA LEU A 205 25.29 -13.64 -4.96
C LEU A 205 25.82 -15.07 -5.13
N ALA A 206 27.01 -15.24 -5.67
CA ALA A 206 27.65 -16.53 -5.80
C ALA A 206 27.94 -17.18 -4.44
N ALA A 207 28.48 -16.42 -3.48
CA ALA A 207 28.70 -16.92 -2.12
C ALA A 207 27.39 -17.30 -1.41
N LEU A 208 26.34 -16.49 -1.65
CA LEU A 208 25.01 -16.76 -1.13
C LEU A 208 24.39 -18.04 -1.71
N GLN A 209 24.68 -18.35 -2.97
CA GLN A 209 24.24 -19.59 -3.64
C GLN A 209 24.99 -20.83 -3.17
N ASP A 210 26.30 -20.70 -2.92
CA ASP A 210 27.17 -21.79 -2.46
C ASP A 210 26.80 -22.25 -1.06
N ASP A 211 26.46 -21.33 -0.14
CA ASP A 211 26.04 -21.68 1.22
C ASP A 211 24.85 -20.81 1.71
N PRO A 212 23.63 -21.07 1.22
CA PRO A 212 22.46 -20.30 1.62
C PRO A 212 22.08 -20.49 3.10
N GLN A 213 22.53 -21.56 3.75
CA GLN A 213 22.13 -21.85 5.13
C GLN A 213 22.86 -20.98 6.15
N SER A 214 24.15 -20.73 5.95
CA SER A 214 24.94 -19.85 6.84
C SER A 214 24.42 -18.40 6.82
N HIS A 215 23.84 -17.97 5.69
CA HIS A 215 23.29 -16.63 5.50
C HIS A 215 21.86 -16.44 6.02
N ARG A 216 21.20 -17.53 6.46
CA ARG A 216 19.83 -17.48 7.02
C ARG A 216 19.77 -17.21 8.53
N ASP A 217 20.89 -17.18 9.21
CA ASP A 217 20.93 -16.91 10.63
C ASP A 217 20.60 -15.42 10.92
N PRO A 218 19.48 -15.11 11.57
CA PRO A 218 19.12 -13.74 11.91
C PRO A 218 20.12 -13.04 12.84
N SER A 219 20.91 -13.79 13.59
CA SER A 219 21.92 -13.26 14.49
C SER A 219 23.09 -12.59 13.75
N ASN A 220 23.29 -12.94 12.49
CA ASN A 220 24.32 -12.37 11.64
C ASN A 220 23.94 -10.98 11.08
N VAL A 221 22.69 -10.54 11.23
CA VAL A 221 22.22 -9.27 10.66
C VAL A 221 22.87 -8.06 11.31
N GLU A 222 23.20 -8.15 12.60
CA GLU A 222 23.84 -7.08 13.38
C GLU A 222 25.37 -7.08 13.26
N ALA A 223 25.97 -8.11 12.69
CA ALA A 223 27.40 -8.19 12.50
C ALA A 223 27.89 -7.20 11.43
N THR A 224 28.97 -6.49 11.71
CA THR A 224 29.66 -5.67 10.73
C THR A 224 30.47 -6.57 9.79
N HIS A 225 30.36 -6.32 8.51
CA HIS A 225 31.09 -7.06 7.48
C HIS A 225 31.96 -6.09 6.66
N ASP A 226 33.08 -6.56 6.18
CA ASP A 226 33.85 -5.80 5.19
C ASP A 226 33.02 -5.70 3.89
N PRO A 227 32.89 -4.51 3.29
CA PRO A 227 32.11 -4.33 2.09
C PRO A 227 32.69 -5.10 0.91
N THR A 228 31.82 -5.67 0.07
CA THR A 228 32.19 -6.30 -1.21
C THR A 228 31.73 -5.45 -2.38
N ASP A 229 32.07 -5.85 -3.60
CA ASP A 229 31.56 -5.23 -4.83
C ASP A 229 30.07 -5.48 -5.10
N GLY A 230 29.43 -6.34 -4.29
CA GLY A 230 28.02 -6.73 -4.46
C GLY A 230 27.76 -7.49 -5.76
N GLY A 231 28.74 -8.29 -6.23
CA GLY A 231 28.63 -9.02 -7.49
C GLY A 231 27.38 -9.91 -7.58
N THR A 232 26.58 -9.70 -8.61
CA THR A 232 25.31 -10.42 -8.88
C THR A 232 25.43 -11.45 -10.01
N HIS A 233 26.58 -11.58 -10.65
CA HIS A 233 26.80 -12.53 -11.73
C HIS A 233 27.12 -13.93 -11.20
N VAL A 234 26.36 -14.91 -11.67
CA VAL A 234 26.48 -16.34 -11.36
C VAL A 234 26.94 -17.09 -12.62
N GLY A 235 28.03 -16.67 -13.21
CA GLY A 235 28.61 -17.36 -14.36
C GLY A 235 29.99 -17.92 -14.07
N PRO A 236 30.48 -18.93 -14.81
CA PRO A 236 31.86 -19.35 -14.68
C PRO A 236 32.77 -18.14 -14.92
N ARG A 237 33.57 -17.79 -13.92
CA ARG A 237 34.60 -16.75 -14.05
C ARG A 237 35.51 -17.13 -15.22
N THR A 238 35.32 -16.46 -16.34
CA THR A 238 36.39 -16.35 -17.33
C THR A 238 37.36 -15.34 -16.76
N ASP A 239 38.46 -15.87 -16.19
CA ASP A 239 39.56 -15.06 -15.69
C ASP A 239 40.02 -14.09 -16.77
N GLY A 240 39.84 -12.79 -16.55
CA GLY A 240 40.57 -11.78 -17.25
C GLY A 240 39.85 -10.55 -17.80
N GLY A 241 38.52 -10.50 -17.84
CA GLY A 241 37.86 -9.38 -18.54
C GLY A 241 36.87 -8.53 -17.76
N VAL A 242 36.29 -9.04 -16.69
CA VAL A 242 35.19 -8.39 -16.00
C VAL A 242 35.63 -7.68 -14.72
N ALA A 243 36.75 -8.06 -14.16
CA ALA A 243 37.32 -7.41 -12.98
C ALA A 243 37.81 -5.97 -13.25
N GLN A 244 38.22 -5.66 -14.46
CA GLN A 244 38.65 -4.31 -14.82
C GLN A 244 37.50 -3.33 -15.01
N SER A 245 36.38 -3.74 -15.60
CA SER A 245 35.23 -2.84 -15.79
C SER A 245 34.46 -2.57 -14.48
N ALA A 246 34.44 -3.55 -13.58
CA ALA A 246 33.83 -3.37 -12.25
C ALA A 246 34.76 -2.55 -11.32
N ALA A 247 36.05 -2.70 -11.43
CA ALA A 247 37.03 -1.92 -10.68
C ALA A 247 37.14 -0.47 -11.18
N GLU A 248 37.05 -0.22 -12.49
CA GLU A 248 36.96 1.13 -13.05
C GLU A 248 35.64 1.84 -12.67
N SER A 249 34.54 1.10 -12.65
CA SER A 249 33.25 1.66 -12.19
C SER A 249 33.20 1.90 -10.66
N ALA A 250 33.93 1.11 -9.88
CA ALA A 250 33.99 1.29 -8.42
C ALA A 250 34.97 2.38 -7.98
N ALA A 251 35.96 2.72 -8.82
CA ALA A 251 36.97 3.73 -8.51
C ALA A 251 36.46 5.18 -8.66
N ASP A 252 35.31 5.38 -9.29
CA ASP A 252 34.75 6.72 -9.54
C ASP A 252 33.63 7.12 -8.56
N PHE A 253 33.39 6.31 -7.51
CA PHE A 253 32.36 6.60 -6.51
C PHE A 253 32.98 6.82 -5.13
N ASP A 254 32.98 8.08 -4.70
CA ASP A 254 33.25 8.48 -3.29
C ASP A 254 32.11 8.04 -2.34
N ASP A 255 31.02 7.51 -2.89
CA ASP A 255 29.87 7.01 -2.15
C ASP A 255 29.79 5.47 -2.21
N PRO A 256 30.23 4.75 -1.14
CA PRO A 256 30.21 3.29 -1.10
C PRO A 256 28.80 2.67 -1.21
N TRP A 257 27.77 3.49 -1.04
CA TRP A 257 26.36 3.06 -1.09
C TRP A 257 25.69 3.40 -2.40
N ALA A 258 26.34 4.16 -3.29
CA ALA A 258 25.75 4.74 -4.50
C ALA A 258 24.45 5.55 -4.20
N ALA A 259 24.37 6.13 -2.99
CA ALA A 259 23.16 6.80 -2.51
C ALA A 259 22.90 8.09 -3.30
N GLU A 260 23.93 8.80 -3.74
CA GLU A 260 23.77 10.02 -4.52
C GLU A 260 23.07 9.76 -5.84
N ARG A 261 23.44 8.70 -6.57
CA ARG A 261 22.75 8.30 -7.80
C ARG A 261 21.30 7.88 -7.59
N PHE A 262 21.02 7.34 -6.44
CA PHE A 262 19.68 6.88 -6.08
C PHE A 262 18.69 8.04 -5.87
N PHE A 263 19.20 9.23 -5.55
CA PHE A 263 18.39 10.42 -5.31
C PHE A 263 18.35 11.39 -6.50
N GLU A 264 19.25 11.24 -7.49
CA GLU A 264 19.31 12.08 -8.68
C GLU A 264 18.53 11.53 -9.88
N GLU A 265 18.19 10.23 -9.93
CA GLU A 265 17.29 9.60 -10.90
C GLU A 265 15.85 9.48 -10.35
#